data_65b4df13188899b5a3137a57a5f1ac1c
#
_entry.id   65b4df13188899b5a3137a57a5f1ac1c
#
_cell.length_a   1.000
_cell.length_b   1.000
_cell.length_c   1.000
_cell.angle_alpha   90.00
_cell.angle_beta   90.00
_cell.angle_gamma   90.00
#
_symmetry.space_group_name_H-M   'P 1'
#
loop_
_entity.id
_entity.type
_entity.pdbx_description
1 polymer ?
#
loop_
_entity_poly.entity_id
_entity_poly.type
_entity_poly.pdbx_seq_one_letter_code
_entity_poly.pdbx_strand_id
1 'polypeptide(L)'
;PQKLRTTMTQLGIIMDDVIDDIRSLTAHDPWTKEPDNQFQFPGDVWICIKQLRGYPMYIKLKFKFDNNDLLLIFSYHFEGMY
;
A
#
# COMPACT_ATOMS: atom_id res chain seq x y z
N PRO A 1 -1.67 11.79 2.35
CA PRO A 1 -2.11 10.53 2.87
C PRO A 1 -2.58 10.54 4.30
N GLN A 2 -3.80 11.06 4.46
CA GLN A 2 -4.40 11.14 5.79
C GLN A 2 -4.74 9.75 6.36
N LYS A 3 -5.16 8.81 5.50
CA LYS A 3 -5.47 7.44 5.92
C LYS A 3 -4.23 6.74 6.48
N LEU A 4 -3.08 6.95 5.87
CA LEU A 4 -1.80 6.42 6.35
C LEU A 4 -1.47 6.98 7.74
N ARG A 5 -1.56 8.28 7.92
CA ARG A 5 -1.27 8.93 9.19
C ARG A 5 -2.19 8.44 10.30
N THR A 6 -3.48 8.37 10.03
CA THR A 6 -4.48 7.89 10.99
C THR A 6 -4.17 6.45 11.40
N THR A 7 -3.87 5.60 10.44
CA THR A 7 -3.53 4.19 10.69
C THR A 7 -2.27 4.07 11.55
N MET A 8 -1.21 4.79 11.18
CA MET A 8 0.04 4.78 11.94
C MET A 8 -0.17 5.26 13.38
N THR A 9 -0.94 6.32 13.57
CA THR A 9 -1.23 6.86 14.89
C THR A 9 -1.98 5.85 15.74
N GLN A 10 -3.00 5.21 15.20
CA GLN A 10 -3.80 4.23 15.93
C GLN A 10 -3.02 2.97 16.27
N LEU A 11 -2.13 2.54 15.39
CA LEU A 11 -1.27 1.37 15.62
C LEU A 11 -0.05 1.70 16.50
N GLY A 12 0.28 2.97 16.66
CA GLY A 12 1.49 3.37 17.38
C GLY A 12 2.78 3.01 16.67
N ILE A 13 2.78 3.05 15.34
CA ILE A 13 3.94 2.66 14.52
C ILE A 13 4.52 3.84 13.76
N ILE A 14 5.77 3.69 13.33
CA ILE A 14 6.50 4.68 12.52
C ILE A 14 6.59 4.20 11.07
N MET A 15 7.10 5.06 10.19
CA MET A 15 7.21 4.76 8.76
C MET A 15 8.09 3.53 8.49
N ASP A 16 9.16 3.31 9.26
CA ASP A 16 10.00 2.12 9.11
C ASP A 16 9.21 0.83 9.31
N ASP A 17 8.25 0.84 10.24
CA ASP A 17 7.37 -0.31 10.47
C ASP A 17 6.45 -0.55 9.27
N VAL A 18 5.92 0.51 8.68
CA VAL A 18 5.08 0.42 7.48
C VAL A 18 5.88 -0.18 6.33
N ILE A 19 7.10 0.28 6.12
CA ILE A 19 7.99 -0.23 5.07
C ILE A 19 8.32 -1.70 5.31
N ASP A 20 8.60 -2.08 6.56
CA ASP A 20 8.85 -3.48 6.91
C ASP A 20 7.64 -4.36 6.60
N ASP A 21 6.44 -3.89 6.90
CA ASP A 21 5.21 -4.62 6.58
C ASP A 21 5.04 -4.81 5.07
N ILE A 22 5.27 -3.76 4.28
CA ILE A 22 5.20 -3.85 2.82
C ILE A 22 6.26 -4.82 2.28
N ARG A 23 7.48 -4.78 2.80
CA ARG A 23 8.56 -5.69 2.39
C ARG A 23 8.30 -7.14 2.78
N SER A 24 7.47 -7.38 3.78
CA SER A 24 7.10 -8.74 4.19
C SER A 24 6.16 -9.43 3.21
N LEU A 25 5.54 -8.69 2.32
CA LEU A 25 4.61 -9.23 1.33
C LEU A 25 5.39 -9.96 0.23
N THR A 26 4.79 -11.04 -0.27
CA THR A 26 5.39 -11.89 -1.31
C THR A 26 4.40 -12.10 -2.45
N ALA A 27 4.85 -12.70 -3.55
CA ALA A 27 3.99 -13.07 -4.67
C ALA A 27 2.91 -14.09 -4.27
N HIS A 28 3.06 -14.78 -3.14
CA HIS A 28 2.08 -15.76 -2.65
C HIS A 28 0.94 -15.12 -1.85
N ASP A 29 1.04 -13.83 -1.53
CA ASP A 29 -0.05 -13.11 -0.87
C ASP A 29 -1.22 -12.88 -1.83
N PRO A 30 -2.44 -12.63 -1.31
CA PRO A 30 -3.64 -12.53 -2.13
C PRO A 30 -3.73 -11.18 -2.88
N TRP A 31 -2.92 -11.03 -3.91
CA TRP A 31 -2.89 -9.83 -4.75
C TRP A 31 -4.05 -9.80 -5.74
N THR A 32 -4.65 -8.62 -5.88
CA THR A 32 -5.59 -8.30 -6.95
C THR A 32 -5.00 -7.18 -7.78
N LYS A 33 -4.95 -7.38 -9.10
CA LYS A 33 -4.47 -6.38 -10.04
C LYS A 33 -5.66 -5.62 -10.61
N GLU A 34 -5.60 -4.29 -10.57
CA GLU A 34 -6.66 -3.42 -11.10
C GLU A 34 -6.06 -2.32 -11.96
N PRO A 35 -6.77 -1.86 -13.01
CA PRO A 35 -6.37 -0.68 -13.75
C PRO A 35 -6.51 0.55 -12.85
N ASP A 36 -5.51 1.44 -12.91
CA ASP A 36 -5.60 2.72 -12.22
C ASP A 36 -6.26 3.74 -13.14
N ASN A 37 -7.42 4.23 -12.72
CA ASN A 37 -8.21 5.20 -13.50
C ASN A 37 -7.74 6.64 -13.30
N GLN A 38 -6.67 6.88 -12.57
CA GLN A 38 -6.12 8.21 -12.39
C GLN A 38 -5.28 8.61 -13.61
N PHE A 39 -5.66 9.72 -14.23
CA PHE A 39 -5.05 10.19 -15.48
C PHE A 39 -3.56 10.52 -15.37
N GLN A 40 -3.10 10.93 -14.21
CA GLN A 40 -1.72 11.37 -14.02
C GLN A 40 -0.71 10.23 -14.04
N PHE A 41 -1.14 9.02 -13.71
CA PHE A 41 -0.26 7.88 -13.56
C PHE A 41 -0.91 6.63 -14.14
N PRO A 42 -0.92 6.50 -15.49
CA PRO A 42 -1.49 5.31 -16.12
C PRO A 42 -0.73 4.05 -15.71
N GLY A 43 -1.42 2.94 -15.66
CA GLY A 43 -0.86 1.64 -15.33
C GLY A 43 -1.73 0.88 -14.35
N ASP A 44 -1.22 -0.24 -13.89
CA ASP A 44 -1.94 -1.10 -12.98
C ASP A 44 -1.54 -0.84 -11.54
N VAL A 45 -2.49 -1.06 -10.64
CA VAL A 45 -2.23 -1.10 -9.21
C VAL A 45 -2.41 -2.52 -8.71
N TRP A 46 -1.65 -2.88 -7.68
CA TRP A 46 -1.72 -4.16 -7.01
C TRP A 46 -2.26 -3.95 -5.62
N ILE A 47 -3.31 -4.68 -5.26
CA ILE A 47 -3.99 -4.54 -3.97
C ILE A 47 -3.89 -5.86 -3.22
N CYS A 48 -3.48 -5.78 -1.97
CA CYS A 48 -3.43 -6.91 -1.06
C CYS A 48 -4.16 -6.54 0.23
N ILE A 49 -5.09 -7.38 0.65
CA ILE A 49 -5.73 -7.25 1.95
C ILE A 49 -5.24 -8.42 2.79
N LYS A 50 -4.53 -8.11 3.88
CA LYS A 50 -3.86 -9.11 4.70
C LYS A 50 -3.93 -8.72 6.17
N GLN A 51 -4.05 -9.73 7.04
CA GLN A 51 -3.92 -9.54 8.48
C GLN A 51 -2.48 -9.15 8.83
N LEU A 52 -2.31 -7.95 9.34
CA LEU A 52 -1.03 -7.43 9.83
C LEU A 52 -1.29 -6.67 11.12
N ARG A 53 -0.44 -6.86 12.12
CA ARG A 53 -0.54 -6.17 13.41
C ARG A 53 -1.91 -6.33 14.09
N GLY A 54 -2.58 -7.47 13.85
CA GLY A 54 -3.88 -7.79 14.44
C GLY A 54 -5.10 -7.23 13.72
N TYR A 55 -4.93 -6.61 12.55
CA TYR A 55 -6.00 -5.99 11.79
C TYR A 55 -5.95 -6.37 10.31
N PRO A 56 -7.09 -6.42 9.62
CA PRO A 56 -7.08 -6.51 8.17
C PRO A 56 -6.59 -5.18 7.58
N MET A 57 -5.45 -5.23 6.91
CA MET A 57 -4.81 -4.07 6.32
C MET A 57 -5.01 -4.06 4.81
N TYR A 58 -5.34 -2.88 4.28
CA TYR A 58 -5.44 -2.62 2.85
C TYR A 58 -4.12 -2.01 2.38
N ILE A 59 -3.46 -2.70 1.47
CA ILE A 59 -2.18 -2.26 0.91
C ILE A 59 -2.32 -2.20 -0.60
N LYS A 60 -2.07 -1.02 -1.15
CA LYS A 60 -2.08 -0.79 -2.59
C LYS A 60 -0.70 -0.34 -3.03
N LEU A 61 -0.15 -1.00 -4.05
CA LEU A 61 1.16 -0.68 -4.60
C LEU A 61 1.02 -0.32 -6.08
N LYS A 62 1.72 0.74 -6.46
CA LYS A 62 1.87 1.14 -7.85
C LYS A 62 3.32 1.50 -8.11
N PHE A 63 3.90 0.93 -9.15
CA PHE A 63 5.24 1.28 -9.61
C PHE A 63 5.16 2.28 -10.75
N LYS A 64 6.02 3.29 -10.72
CA LYS A 64 6.09 4.32 -11.73
C LYS A 64 7.56 4.58 -12.06
N PHE A 65 7.85 4.75 -13.34
CA PHE A 65 9.15 5.26 -13.78
C PHE A 65 9.10 6.78 -13.96
N ASP A 66 10.08 7.45 -13.39
CA ASP A 66 10.24 8.90 -13.50
C ASP A 66 11.73 9.21 -13.66
N ASN A 67 12.12 9.79 -14.83
CA ASN A 67 13.50 10.10 -15.15
C ASN A 67 14.48 8.93 -14.94
N ASN A 68 14.07 7.72 -15.38
CA ASN A 68 14.81 6.46 -15.21
C ASN A 68 14.85 5.92 -13.77
N ASP A 69 14.20 6.59 -12.83
CA ASP A 69 14.07 6.10 -11.46
C ASP A 69 12.76 5.33 -11.30
N LEU A 70 12.81 4.23 -10.56
CA LEU A 70 11.62 3.47 -10.19
C LEU A 70 11.08 3.99 -8.87
N LEU A 71 9.87 4.53 -8.92
CA LEU A 71 9.17 5.03 -7.74
C LEU A 71 8.09 4.06 -7.32
N LEU A 72 7.94 3.88 -6.03
CA LEU A 72 6.82 3.15 -5.44
C LEU A 72 5.83 4.13 -4.84
N ILE A 73 4.61 4.09 -5.33
CA ILE A 73 3.48 4.82 -4.75
C ILE A 73 2.64 3.78 -4.02
N PHE A 74 2.30 4.04 -2.75
CA PHE A 74 1.59 3.06 -1.97
C PHE A 74 0.49 3.67 -1.11
N SER A 75 -0.48 2.82 -0.75
CA SER A 75 -1.45 3.06 0.31
C SER A 75 -1.30 1.98 1.37
N TYR A 76 -1.43 2.36 2.62
CA TYR A 76 -1.34 1.44 3.76
C TYR A 76 -2.31 1.96 4.83
N HIS A 77 -3.39 1.25 5.04
CA HIS A 77 -4.38 1.65 6.04
C HIS A 77 -5.30 0.47 6.39
N PHE A 78 -6.10 0.63 7.44
CA PHE A 78 -7.10 -0.37 7.78
C PHE A 78 -8.06 -0.59 6.61
N GLU A 79 -8.44 -1.86 6.39
CA GLU A 79 -9.49 -2.18 5.43
C GLU A 79 -10.80 -1.50 5.84
N GLY A 80 -11.57 -1.03 4.84
CA GLY A 80 -12.85 -0.40 5.10
C GLY A 80 -12.77 1.05 5.58
N MET A 81 -11.59 1.62 5.63
CA MET A 81 -11.40 3.03 5.95
C MET A 81 -11.70 3.90 4.72
N TYR A 82 -12.75 4.67 4.78
CA TYR A 82 -13.20 5.53 3.67
C TYR A 82 -13.07 7.01 3.98
#